data_c1889856d493b84c92bc88a8e5b3c334
#
_entry.id   c1889856d493b84c92bc88a8e5b3c334
#
_cell.length_a   1.000
_cell.length_b   1.000
_cell.length_c   1.000
_cell.angle_alpha   90.00
_cell.angle_beta   90.00
_cell.angle_gamma   90.00
#
_symmetry.space_group_name_H-M   'P 1'
#
loop_
_entity.id
_entity.type
_entity.pdbx_description
1 polymer ?
#
loop_
_entity_poly.entity_id
_entity_poly.type
_entity_poly.pdbx_seq_one_letter_code
_entity_poly.pdbx_strand_id
1 'polypeptide(L)'
;MKEEKNSKNPDKKTINNIIENYRNNEKTLVKQLYFQLDHGPTIGGFREDVWREMFKQIIPQKFATEQSVFIIDSEGNVSNEVDLAIFDETYTPYIFHYGRLKFIPVEAVAVVVECKSSSLKKKELENGRKVLQL
;
A
#
# COMPACT_ATOMS: atom_id res chain seq x y z
N MET A 1 -54.50 7.80 6.48
CA MET A 1 -53.38 7.03 5.93
C MET A 1 -52.29 8.02 5.51
N LYS A 2 -51.28 8.20 6.36
CA LYS A 2 -50.13 9.00 6.03
C LYS A 2 -49.12 8.09 5.34
N GLU A 3 -48.95 8.21 4.04
CA GLU A 3 -47.87 7.62 3.33
C GLU A 3 -46.57 8.28 3.83
N GLU A 4 -45.77 7.55 4.57
CA GLU A 4 -44.39 7.89 4.82
C GLU A 4 -43.65 7.84 3.51
N LYS A 5 -43.46 9.01 2.89
CA LYS A 5 -42.50 9.20 1.83
C LYS A 5 -41.10 8.96 2.42
N ASN A 6 -40.66 7.72 2.36
CA ASN A 6 -39.28 7.36 2.60
C ASN A 6 -38.44 7.94 1.45
N SER A 7 -38.15 9.24 1.55
CA SER A 7 -37.24 9.91 0.64
C SER A 7 -35.83 9.40 0.93
N LYS A 8 -35.47 8.25 0.35
CA LYS A 8 -34.10 7.80 0.32
C LYS A 8 -33.30 8.90 -0.36
N ASN A 9 -32.61 9.69 0.45
CA ASN A 9 -31.71 10.71 -0.06
C ASN A 9 -30.73 10.06 -1.04
N PRO A 10 -30.73 10.45 -2.33
CA PRO A 10 -29.89 9.81 -3.35
C PRO A 10 -28.39 9.87 -3.00
N ASP A 11 -27.96 10.88 -2.28
CA ASP A 11 -26.58 11.02 -1.83
C ASP A 11 -26.18 9.94 -0.84
N LYS A 12 -27.07 9.57 0.11
CA LYS A 12 -26.81 8.48 1.03
C LYS A 12 -26.72 7.12 0.32
N LYS A 13 -27.51 6.90 -0.70
CA LYS A 13 -27.46 5.68 -1.48
C LYS A 13 -26.11 5.56 -2.22
N THR A 14 -25.65 6.63 -2.82
CA THR A 14 -24.35 6.67 -3.50
C THR A 14 -23.21 6.40 -2.56
N ILE A 15 -23.19 7.06 -1.40
CA ILE A 15 -22.16 6.85 -0.37
C ILE A 15 -22.16 5.40 0.13
N ASN A 16 -23.33 4.82 0.38
CA ASN A 16 -23.43 3.43 0.82
C ASN A 16 -22.92 2.46 -0.25
N ASN A 17 -23.18 2.72 -1.53
CA ASN A 17 -22.66 1.90 -2.63
C ASN A 17 -21.12 2.00 -2.69
N ILE A 18 -20.55 3.16 -2.49
CA ILE A 18 -19.09 3.34 -2.43
C ILE A 18 -18.49 2.54 -1.27
N ILE A 19 -19.05 2.67 -0.07
CA ILE A 19 -18.59 1.93 1.11
C ILE A 19 -18.67 0.41 0.88
N GLU A 20 -19.77 -0.07 0.31
CA GLU A 20 -19.95 -1.48 0.00
C GLU A 20 -18.94 -1.98 -1.01
N ASN A 21 -18.63 -1.19 -2.02
CA ASN A 21 -17.60 -1.52 -3.00
C ASN A 21 -16.21 -1.67 -2.35
N TYR A 22 -15.83 -0.77 -1.45
CA TYR A 22 -14.58 -0.91 -0.70
C TYR A 22 -14.57 -2.15 0.20
N ARG A 23 -15.67 -2.45 0.86
CA ARG A 23 -15.79 -3.69 1.66
C ARG A 23 -15.64 -4.95 0.81
N ASN A 24 -16.19 -4.96 -0.38
CA ASN A 24 -16.06 -6.08 -1.31
C ASN A 24 -14.62 -6.23 -1.81
N ASN A 25 -13.95 -5.12 -2.09
CA ASN A 25 -12.53 -5.12 -2.44
C ASN A 25 -11.67 -5.66 -1.30
N GLU A 26 -11.92 -5.25 -0.06
CA GLU A 26 -11.25 -5.79 1.14
C GLU A 26 -11.43 -7.31 1.25
N LYS A 27 -12.65 -7.81 1.10
CA LYS A 27 -12.94 -9.26 1.16
C LYS A 27 -12.19 -10.02 0.07
N THR A 28 -12.13 -9.47 -1.13
CA THR A 28 -11.39 -10.07 -2.24
C THR A 28 -9.89 -10.11 -1.96
N LEU A 29 -9.34 -9.01 -1.45
CA LEU A 29 -7.95 -8.92 -1.04
C LEU A 29 -7.59 -9.97 0.01
N VAL A 30 -8.40 -10.08 1.06
CA VAL A 30 -8.21 -11.05 2.14
C VAL A 30 -8.23 -12.47 1.60
N LYS A 31 -9.15 -12.81 0.72
CA LYS A 31 -9.21 -14.13 0.06
C LYS A 31 -7.96 -14.42 -0.76
N GLN A 32 -7.43 -13.45 -1.48
CA GLN A 32 -6.20 -13.59 -2.25
C GLN A 32 -4.99 -13.82 -1.35
N LEU A 33 -4.91 -13.10 -0.22
CA LEU A 33 -3.83 -13.28 0.75
C LEU A 33 -3.89 -14.66 1.42
N TYR A 34 -5.07 -15.16 1.80
CA TYR A 34 -5.23 -16.51 2.33
C TYR A 34 -4.89 -17.58 1.31
N PHE A 35 -5.30 -17.40 0.08
CA PHE A 35 -4.92 -18.33 -1.00
C PHE A 35 -3.40 -18.45 -1.14
N GLN A 36 -2.69 -17.35 -1.04
CA GLN A 36 -1.23 -17.35 -1.06
C GLN A 36 -0.61 -18.08 0.13
N LEU A 37 -1.16 -17.89 1.33
CA LEU A 37 -0.68 -18.58 2.54
C LEU A 37 -0.78 -20.09 2.42
N ASP A 38 -1.86 -20.59 1.82
CA ASP A 38 -2.10 -22.03 1.64
C ASP A 38 -1.18 -22.65 0.58
N HIS A 39 -0.77 -21.87 -0.42
CA HIS A 39 0.06 -22.34 -1.53
C HIS A 39 1.55 -22.05 -1.39
N GLY A 40 1.95 -21.42 -0.28
CA GLY A 40 3.31 -21.33 0.22
C GLY A 40 4.29 -20.46 -0.57
N PRO A 41 5.58 -20.65 -0.33
CA PRO A 41 6.63 -19.72 -0.75
C PRO A 41 6.99 -19.79 -2.25
N THR A 42 6.29 -20.56 -3.05
CA THR A 42 6.56 -20.72 -4.49
C THR A 42 6.27 -19.48 -5.33
N ILE A 43 5.51 -18.52 -4.78
CA ILE A 43 5.14 -17.27 -5.48
C ILE A 43 5.73 -16.11 -4.67
N GLY A 44 7.04 -15.90 -4.79
CA GLY A 44 7.70 -14.76 -4.18
C GLY A 44 7.11 -13.43 -4.70
N GLY A 45 6.83 -12.51 -3.79
CA GLY A 45 6.32 -11.17 -4.13
C GLY A 45 4.81 -11.08 -4.41
N PHE A 46 4.09 -12.18 -4.42
CA PHE A 46 2.64 -12.17 -4.70
C PHE A 46 1.84 -11.37 -3.68
N ARG A 47 2.22 -11.44 -2.41
CA ARG A 47 1.58 -10.68 -1.34
C ARG A 47 1.74 -9.18 -1.54
N GLU A 48 2.93 -8.75 -1.88
CA GLU A 48 3.24 -7.36 -2.20
C GLU A 48 2.50 -6.91 -3.46
N ASP A 49 2.38 -7.78 -4.47
CA ASP A 49 1.61 -7.51 -5.69
C ASP A 49 0.13 -7.27 -5.38
N VAL A 50 -0.48 -8.07 -4.52
CA VAL A 50 -1.88 -7.91 -4.09
C VAL A 50 -2.09 -6.55 -3.43
N TRP A 51 -1.22 -6.14 -2.52
CA TRP A 51 -1.28 -4.85 -1.85
C TRP A 51 -1.04 -3.70 -2.83
N ARG A 52 -0.08 -3.86 -3.72
CA ARG A 52 0.23 -2.86 -4.75
C ARG A 52 -0.98 -2.58 -5.65
N GLU A 53 -1.65 -3.61 -6.14
CA GLU A 53 -2.84 -3.46 -6.96
C GLU A 53 -4.00 -2.77 -6.22
N MET A 54 -4.17 -3.07 -4.94
CA MET A 54 -5.15 -2.37 -4.11
C MET A 54 -4.82 -0.87 -4.00
N PHE A 55 -3.59 -0.53 -3.67
CA PHE A 55 -3.17 0.87 -3.52
C PHE A 55 -3.30 1.65 -4.82
N LYS A 56 -3.00 1.06 -5.96
CA LYS A 56 -3.19 1.69 -7.27
C LYS A 56 -4.62 2.12 -7.54
N GLN A 57 -5.61 1.42 -6.97
CA GLN A 57 -7.01 1.75 -7.14
C GLN A 57 -7.47 2.93 -6.29
N ILE A 58 -6.83 3.19 -5.16
CA ILE A 58 -7.27 4.17 -4.15
C ILE A 58 -6.42 5.43 -4.08
N ILE A 59 -5.18 5.38 -4.53
CA ILE A 59 -4.27 6.54 -4.51
C ILE A 59 -4.43 7.42 -5.77
N PRO A 60 -4.19 8.73 -5.67
CA PRO A 60 -4.14 9.61 -6.82
C PRO A 60 -3.09 9.18 -7.84
N GLN A 61 -3.38 9.37 -9.13
CA GLN A 61 -2.49 8.95 -10.22
C GLN A 61 -1.11 9.61 -10.24
N LYS A 62 -0.96 10.75 -9.56
CA LYS A 62 0.35 11.42 -9.42
C LYS A 62 1.36 10.62 -8.61
N PHE A 63 0.90 9.71 -7.78
CA PHE A 63 1.76 8.84 -6.99
C PHE A 63 2.06 7.55 -7.74
N ALA A 64 3.32 7.18 -7.75
CA ALA A 64 3.78 5.88 -8.20
C ALA A 64 3.90 4.90 -7.03
N THR A 65 3.84 3.63 -7.32
CA THR A 65 4.07 2.55 -6.35
C THR A 65 5.19 1.65 -6.85
N GLU A 66 6.16 1.37 -5.98
CA GLU A 66 7.25 0.46 -6.29
C GLU A 66 7.47 -0.53 -5.15
N GLN A 67 7.85 -1.74 -5.51
CA GLN A 67 8.17 -2.84 -4.59
C GLN A 67 9.67 -2.97 -4.39
N SER A 68 10.08 -3.45 -3.22
CA SER A 68 11.48 -3.80 -2.93
C SER A 68 12.43 -2.65 -3.21
N VAL A 69 12.23 -1.54 -2.52
CA VAL A 69 12.98 -0.31 -2.72
C VAL A 69 13.75 0.10 -1.48
N PHE A 70 14.80 0.87 -1.68
CA PHE A 70 15.57 1.54 -0.63
C PHE A 70 15.25 3.03 -0.63
N ILE A 71 15.16 3.62 0.55
CA ILE A 71 14.93 5.05 0.72
C ILE A 71 16.24 5.68 1.16
N ILE A 72 16.62 6.78 0.51
CA ILE A 72 17.83 7.52 0.78
C ILE A 72 17.50 8.94 1.26
N ASP A 73 18.31 9.48 2.15
CA ASP A 73 18.23 10.87 2.56
C ASP A 73 19.37 11.72 1.98
N SER A 74 19.34 13.03 2.24
CA SER A 74 20.36 13.98 1.78
C SER A 74 21.72 13.82 2.48
N GLU A 75 21.76 13.11 3.59
CA GLU A 75 23.00 12.88 4.37
C GLU A 75 23.69 11.57 3.96
N GLY A 76 23.10 10.82 3.04
CA GLY A 76 23.64 9.55 2.55
C GLY A 76 23.23 8.34 3.38
N ASN A 77 22.25 8.48 4.27
CA ASN A 77 21.67 7.34 4.95
C ASN A 77 20.74 6.57 4.03
N VAL A 78 20.78 5.24 4.13
CA VAL A 78 19.97 4.33 3.33
C VAL A 78 19.14 3.46 4.27
N SER A 79 17.85 3.34 3.98
CA SER A 79 16.95 2.47 4.74
C SER A 79 17.24 0.99 4.49
N ASN A 80 16.65 0.13 5.31
CA ASN A 80 16.45 -1.26 4.92
C ASN A 80 15.53 -1.31 3.69
N GLU A 81 15.57 -2.43 2.98
CA GLU A 81 14.62 -2.67 1.89
C GLU A 81 13.19 -2.62 2.42
N VAL A 82 12.34 -1.82 1.77
CA VAL A 82 10.92 -1.72 2.08
C VAL A 82 10.10 -2.52 1.08
N ASP A 83 9.04 -3.16 1.53
CA ASP A 83 8.22 -4.03 0.68
C ASP A 83 7.50 -3.25 -0.39
N LEU A 84 6.97 -2.08 -0.04
CA LEU A 84 6.24 -1.21 -0.96
C LEU A 84 6.42 0.26 -0.57
N ALA A 85 6.71 1.11 -1.53
CA ALA A 85 6.73 2.56 -1.36
C ALA A 85 5.75 3.24 -2.31
N ILE A 86 5.08 4.26 -1.81
CA ILE A 86 4.23 5.17 -2.57
C ILE A 86 4.90 6.53 -2.56
N PHE A 87 5.18 7.08 -3.72
CA PHE A 87 6.00 8.28 -3.85
C PHE A 87 5.56 9.16 -5.03
N ASP A 88 5.96 10.42 -4.97
CA ASP A 88 5.66 11.41 -6.01
C ASP A 88 6.84 11.52 -6.99
N GLU A 89 6.65 11.06 -8.21
CA GLU A 89 7.65 11.18 -9.27
C GLU A 89 7.73 12.58 -9.88
N THR A 90 6.71 13.40 -9.69
CA THR A 90 6.60 14.71 -10.37
C THR A 90 7.62 15.71 -9.86
N TYR A 91 7.90 15.69 -8.57
CA TYR A 91 8.81 16.65 -7.92
C TYR A 91 10.23 16.14 -7.76
N THR A 92 10.45 14.85 -7.92
CA THR A 92 11.76 14.25 -7.74
C THR A 92 12.13 13.47 -9.01
N PRO A 93 12.89 14.08 -9.91
CA PRO A 93 13.18 13.49 -11.23
C PRO A 93 14.07 12.26 -11.18
N TYR A 94 14.51 11.82 -10.00
CA TYR A 94 15.44 10.74 -9.88
C TYR A 94 15.03 9.65 -8.90
N ILE A 95 14.51 8.58 -9.48
CA ILE A 95 14.66 7.25 -8.91
C ILE A 95 15.94 6.68 -9.50
N PHE A 96 16.92 6.43 -8.66
CA PHE A 96 18.13 5.78 -9.09
C PHE A 96 17.88 4.27 -9.25
N HIS A 97 18.09 3.78 -10.48
CA HIS A 97 18.00 2.36 -10.79
C HIS A 97 19.39 1.81 -11.09
N TYR A 98 19.78 0.75 -10.40
CA TYR A 98 20.96 -0.03 -10.75
C TYR A 98 20.59 -1.52 -10.78
N GLY A 99 20.41 -2.08 -11.97
CA GLY A 99 19.87 -3.41 -12.12
C GLY A 99 18.45 -3.52 -11.53
N ARG A 100 18.29 -4.37 -10.53
CA ARG A 100 17.03 -4.51 -9.78
C ARG A 100 16.94 -3.60 -8.55
N LEU A 101 18.01 -2.92 -8.20
CA LEU A 101 18.06 -2.00 -7.07
C LEU A 101 17.40 -0.67 -7.45
N LYS A 102 16.51 -0.21 -6.58
CA LYS A 102 15.80 1.06 -6.73
C LYS A 102 15.97 1.88 -5.47
N PHE A 103 16.41 3.11 -5.62
CA PHE A 103 16.62 4.05 -4.52
C PHE A 103 15.72 5.26 -4.73
N ILE A 104 14.93 5.58 -3.72
CA ILE A 104 13.97 6.68 -3.76
C ILE A 104 14.37 7.70 -2.71
N PRO A 105 14.51 8.98 -3.08
CA PRO A 105 14.74 10.05 -2.10
C PRO A 105 13.60 10.14 -1.10
N VAL A 106 13.93 10.33 0.18
CA VAL A 106 12.94 10.40 1.26
C VAL A 106 11.92 11.53 1.05
N GLU A 107 12.32 12.60 0.42
CA GLU A 107 11.46 13.76 0.12
C GLU A 107 10.34 13.41 -0.86
N ALA A 108 10.52 12.40 -1.69
CA ALA A 108 9.51 11.94 -2.63
C ALA A 108 8.52 10.96 -2.01
N VAL A 109 8.87 10.35 -0.89
CA VAL A 109 8.08 9.26 -0.28
C VAL A 109 6.89 9.82 0.48
N ALA A 110 5.70 9.35 0.11
CA ALA A 110 4.46 9.65 0.82
C ALA A 110 4.12 8.58 1.85
N VAL A 111 4.27 7.32 1.48
CA VAL A 111 3.91 6.17 2.34
C VAL A 111 4.87 5.02 2.11
N VAL A 112 5.21 4.34 3.19
CA VAL A 112 5.93 3.06 3.18
C VAL A 112 5.03 1.98 3.76
N VAL A 113 4.98 0.84 3.10
CA VAL A 113 4.18 -0.31 3.52
C VAL A 113 5.07 -1.52 3.73
N GLU A 114 4.95 -2.12 4.90
CA GLU A 114 5.56 -3.40 5.24
C GLU A 114 4.48 -4.48 5.28
N CYS A 115 4.68 -5.53 4.51
CA CYS A 115 3.72 -6.63 4.40
C CYS A 115 4.09 -7.76 5.36
N LYS A 116 3.19 -8.06 6.29
CA LYS A 116 3.36 -9.16 7.24
C LYS A 116 2.28 -10.22 7.05
N SER A 117 2.68 -11.48 7.11
CA SER A 117 1.78 -12.64 6.97
C SER A 117 1.31 -13.22 8.30
N SER A 118 1.90 -12.77 9.41
CA SER A 118 1.59 -13.24 10.76
C SER A 118 1.46 -12.07 11.73
N SER A 119 1.01 -12.35 12.96
CA SER A 119 0.95 -11.32 14.00
C SER A 119 2.30 -10.66 14.22
N LEU A 120 2.29 -9.33 14.28
CA LEU A 120 3.50 -8.54 14.49
C LEU A 120 4.05 -8.78 15.89
N LYS A 121 5.33 -9.16 15.98
CA LYS A 121 6.08 -9.15 17.23
C LYS A 121 6.54 -7.72 17.52
N LYS A 122 6.70 -7.38 18.81
CA LYS A 122 7.15 -6.05 19.25
C LYS A 122 8.45 -5.61 18.54
N LYS A 123 9.39 -6.52 18.35
CA LYS A 123 10.66 -6.28 17.66
C LYS A 123 10.46 -5.91 16.17
N GLU A 124 9.47 -6.48 15.50
CA GLU A 124 9.16 -6.15 14.10
C GLU A 124 8.56 -4.77 13.96
N LEU A 125 7.73 -4.35 14.93
CA LEU A 125 7.21 -2.98 15.01
C LEU A 125 8.33 -1.95 15.25
N GLU A 126 9.31 -2.26 16.09
CA GLU A 126 10.47 -1.42 16.32
C GLU A 126 11.35 -1.28 15.07
N ASN A 127 11.53 -2.36 14.31
CA ASN A 127 12.23 -2.32 13.04
C ASN A 127 11.50 -1.48 11.98
N GLY A 128 10.18 -1.60 11.90
CA GLY A 128 9.36 -0.75 11.04
C GLY A 128 9.48 0.73 11.38
N ARG A 129 9.51 1.06 12.68
CA ARG A 129 9.75 2.44 13.14
C ARG A 129 11.14 2.96 12.75
N LYS A 130 12.17 2.13 12.79
CA LYS A 130 13.53 2.52 12.37
C LYS A 130 13.61 2.83 10.88
N VAL A 131 12.85 2.13 10.05
CA VAL A 131 12.75 2.45 8.61
C VAL A 131 12.15 3.84 8.38
N LEU A 132 11.20 4.25 9.23
CA LEU A 132 10.53 5.55 9.15
C LEU A 132 11.32 6.70 9.83
N GLN A 133 12.38 6.40 10.57
CA GLN A 133 13.21 7.38 11.31
C GLN A 133 14.50 7.76 10.55
N LEU A 134 14.48 7.66 9.26
CA LEU A 134 15.60 8.14 8.41
C LEU A 134 15.91 9.62 8.62
#